data_e050086443580f6582a9c641c63d0446
#
_entry.id   e050086443580f6582a9c641c63d0446
#
_cell.length_a   1.000
_cell.length_b   1.000
_cell.length_c   1.000
_cell.angle_alpha   90.00
_cell.angle_beta   90.00
_cell.angle_gamma   90.00
#
_symmetry.space_group_name_H-M   'P 1'
#
loop_
_entity.id
_entity.type
_entity.pdbx_description
1 polymer ?
#
loop_
_entity_poly.entity_id
_entity_poly.type
_entity_poly.pdbx_seq_one_letter_code
_entity_poly.pdbx_strand_id
1 'polypeptide(L)'
;GEWASRPMTDIVSDVLGKKVTIDTPAEELAAAAREKGLEIKPEWTAGKIIAEIYDELGEDTIVNPTFVCDYPIEVSPLAKRFEDDPRLTHRFELVIAGHEYANAFSELNDPVDQAERFAAQMAEKAGGDDEAMEYDEDYVRALEYGMPPAGGIGIGIDRVVMLLTNQASIRDVLLFPHMKPEKGFQSGAAAAKAAEAGSAASPFVTSLKPTLDYSKIAVEPLFEEFVDFDTFSKSDFRAVKVKACEAVKKSKKLLNFTLDDGTGTDRTILSGIHEYYEPEDLVGKTLLAITNLPPRKMMGIPSCGMLISAIHEEEGEERLNLIQLDASIPAGAKMC
;
A
#
# COMPACT_ATOMS: atom_id res chain seq x y z
N GLY A 1 -14.93 9.88 35.52
CA GLY A 1 -15.70 11.09 35.16
C GLY A 1 -16.19 10.97 33.73
N GLU A 2 -17.10 11.82 33.32
CA GLU A 2 -17.50 11.92 31.92
C GLU A 2 -16.36 12.53 31.12
N TRP A 3 -16.12 12.03 29.94
CA TRP A 3 -15.16 12.61 28.99
C TRP A 3 -15.82 13.78 28.27
N ALA A 4 -15.02 14.78 27.91
CA ALA A 4 -15.53 15.93 27.18
C ALA A 4 -15.93 15.53 25.75
N SER A 5 -16.98 16.20 25.23
CA SER A 5 -17.30 16.17 23.81
C SER A 5 -17.27 17.62 23.31
N ARG A 6 -16.48 17.87 22.26
CA ARG A 6 -16.25 19.22 21.76
C ARG A 6 -16.31 19.25 20.23
N PRO A 7 -17.08 20.16 19.63
CA PRO A 7 -16.99 20.43 18.20
C PRO A 7 -15.56 20.80 17.79
N MET A 8 -15.12 20.38 16.63
CA MET A 8 -13.82 20.76 16.07
C MET A 8 -13.65 22.29 16.02
N THR A 9 -14.71 23.01 15.65
CA THR A 9 -14.72 24.49 15.58
C THR A 9 -14.46 25.17 16.92
N ASP A 10 -14.83 24.55 18.05
CA ASP A 10 -14.54 25.08 19.37
C ASP A 10 -13.05 25.00 19.72
N ILE A 11 -12.41 23.89 19.32
CA ILE A 11 -10.96 23.73 19.51
C ILE A 11 -10.20 24.73 18.64
N VAL A 12 -10.60 24.88 17.37
CA VAL A 12 -10.04 25.87 16.45
C VAL A 12 -10.24 27.29 16.98
N SER A 13 -11.39 27.56 17.60
CA SER A 13 -11.65 28.86 18.23
C SER A 13 -10.69 29.19 19.36
N ASP A 14 -10.40 28.20 20.22
CA ASP A 14 -9.46 28.34 21.32
C ASP A 14 -8.02 28.63 20.79
N VAL A 15 -7.58 27.86 19.77
CA VAL A 15 -6.25 28.02 19.18
C VAL A 15 -6.06 29.36 18.50
N LEU A 16 -7.08 29.85 17.79
CA LEU A 16 -7.03 31.13 17.11
C LEU A 16 -7.32 32.29 18.05
N GLY A 17 -7.88 32.04 19.24
CA GLY A 17 -8.29 33.09 20.20
C GLY A 17 -9.47 33.93 19.71
N LYS A 18 -10.25 33.41 18.76
CA LYS A 18 -11.47 34.06 18.21
C LYS A 18 -12.53 33.01 17.92
N LYS A 19 -13.80 33.43 17.96
CA LYS A 19 -14.89 32.49 17.66
C LYS A 19 -14.86 32.08 16.19
N VAL A 20 -14.82 30.78 15.97
CA VAL A 20 -14.92 30.14 14.66
C VAL A 20 -16.16 29.27 14.61
N THR A 21 -16.83 29.25 13.48
CA THR A 21 -17.98 28.40 13.18
C THR A 21 -17.83 27.89 11.74
N ILE A 22 -18.65 26.93 11.34
CA ILE A 22 -18.68 26.45 9.95
C ILE A 22 -19.11 27.55 8.94
N ASP A 23 -19.71 28.65 9.44
CA ASP A 23 -20.10 29.82 8.64
C ASP A 23 -18.97 30.86 8.50
N THR A 24 -17.84 30.68 9.19
CA THR A 24 -16.70 31.61 9.10
C THR A 24 -16.13 31.56 7.69
N PRO A 25 -15.99 32.71 7.00
CA PRO A 25 -15.50 32.76 5.63
C PRO A 25 -14.10 32.15 5.48
N ALA A 26 -13.87 31.40 4.41
CA ALA A 26 -12.56 30.74 4.12
C ALA A 26 -11.41 31.77 4.10
N GLU A 27 -11.63 32.96 3.56
CA GLU A 27 -10.61 34.02 3.51
C GLU A 27 -10.19 34.48 4.91
N GLU A 28 -11.16 34.58 5.84
CA GLU A 28 -10.90 34.97 7.23
C GLU A 28 -10.14 33.87 7.99
N LEU A 29 -10.52 32.61 7.78
CA LEU A 29 -9.83 31.46 8.33
C LEU A 29 -8.39 31.34 7.79
N ALA A 30 -8.24 31.50 6.48
CA ALA A 30 -6.93 31.46 5.83
C ALA A 30 -6.00 32.57 6.33
N ALA A 31 -6.52 33.78 6.53
CA ALA A 31 -5.73 34.89 7.09
C ALA A 31 -5.24 34.56 8.52
N ALA A 32 -6.14 34.05 9.38
CA ALA A 32 -5.80 33.69 10.75
C ALA A 32 -4.83 32.52 10.84
N ALA A 33 -4.99 31.51 9.96
CA ALA A 33 -4.08 30.36 9.88
C ALA A 33 -2.66 30.79 9.47
N ARG A 34 -2.55 31.67 8.47
CA ARG A 34 -1.26 32.23 8.03
C ARG A 34 -0.57 33.06 9.12
N GLU A 35 -1.33 33.81 9.94
CA GLU A 35 -0.77 34.49 11.11
C GLU A 35 -0.16 33.51 12.13
N LYS A 36 -0.64 32.28 12.18
CA LYS A 36 -0.10 31.20 13.00
C LYS A 36 1.02 30.40 12.31
N GLY A 37 1.36 30.74 11.07
CA GLY A 37 2.44 30.12 10.31
C GLY A 37 2.03 28.95 9.43
N LEU A 38 0.74 28.69 9.25
CA LEU A 38 0.25 27.63 8.38
C LEU A 38 0.25 28.05 6.91
N GLU A 39 0.55 27.12 6.02
CA GLU A 39 0.44 27.29 4.57
C GLU A 39 -0.96 26.87 4.12
N ILE A 40 -1.77 27.83 3.67
CA ILE A 40 -3.14 27.57 3.20
C ILE A 40 -3.20 27.79 1.70
N LYS A 41 -3.63 26.75 0.99
CA LYS A 41 -3.82 26.78 -0.46
C LYS A 41 -5.05 27.62 -0.82
N PRO A 42 -5.00 28.41 -1.92
CA PRO A 42 -6.10 29.30 -2.31
C PRO A 42 -7.43 28.60 -2.63
N GLU A 43 -7.36 27.35 -3.06
CA GLU A 43 -8.51 26.51 -3.44
C GLU A 43 -9.23 25.84 -2.26
N TRP A 44 -8.67 25.91 -1.06
CA TRP A 44 -9.26 25.21 0.08
C TRP A 44 -10.55 25.87 0.57
N THR A 45 -11.55 25.05 0.86
CA THR A 45 -12.82 25.46 1.45
C THR A 45 -12.66 25.82 2.92
N ALA A 46 -13.69 26.44 3.50
CA ALA A 46 -13.70 26.76 4.94
C ALA A 46 -13.55 25.48 5.80
N GLY A 47 -14.25 24.39 5.44
CA GLY A 47 -14.16 23.12 6.15
C GLY A 47 -12.75 22.50 6.10
N LYS A 48 -12.10 22.52 4.94
CA LYS A 48 -10.72 22.02 4.79
C LYS A 48 -9.75 22.86 5.65
N ILE A 49 -9.91 24.21 5.68
CA ILE A 49 -9.04 25.08 6.48
C ILE A 49 -9.27 24.86 7.99
N ILE A 50 -10.52 24.64 8.42
CA ILE A 50 -10.84 24.33 9.82
C ILE A 50 -10.14 23.04 10.24
N ALA A 51 -10.22 21.99 9.41
CA ALA A 51 -9.56 20.71 9.68
C ALA A 51 -8.03 20.87 9.75
N GLU A 52 -7.43 21.59 8.82
CA GLU A 52 -5.97 21.84 8.82
C GLU A 52 -5.50 22.58 10.07
N ILE A 53 -6.24 23.61 10.51
CA ILE A 53 -5.92 24.34 11.74
C ILE A 53 -6.05 23.41 12.96
N TYR A 54 -7.05 22.53 12.96
CA TYR A 54 -7.24 21.55 14.01
C TYR A 54 -6.07 20.55 14.04
N ASP A 55 -5.73 19.97 12.92
CA ASP A 55 -4.67 18.94 12.81
C ASP A 55 -3.30 19.51 13.22
N GLU A 56 -2.96 20.70 12.72
CA GLU A 56 -1.62 21.27 12.94
C GLU A 56 -1.47 22.01 14.30
N LEU A 57 -2.54 22.55 14.85
CA LEU A 57 -2.45 23.39 16.04
C LEU A 57 -3.39 22.99 17.18
N GLY A 58 -4.45 22.26 16.89
CA GLY A 58 -5.54 21.98 17.85
C GLY A 58 -5.36 20.65 18.56
N GLU A 59 -5.06 19.57 17.86
CA GLU A 59 -5.01 18.21 18.40
C GLU A 59 -4.03 18.10 19.57
N ASP A 60 -2.83 18.64 19.43
CA ASP A 60 -1.77 18.62 20.45
C ASP A 60 -2.16 19.37 21.75
N THR A 61 -3.17 20.24 21.71
CA THR A 61 -3.63 20.97 22.91
C THR A 61 -4.55 20.14 23.80
N ILE A 62 -5.04 18.99 23.31
CA ILE A 62 -5.97 18.11 23.99
C ILE A 62 -5.23 17.16 24.92
N VAL A 63 -5.22 17.45 26.22
CA VAL A 63 -4.54 16.59 27.22
C VAL A 63 -5.47 15.50 27.76
N ASN A 64 -6.70 15.88 28.15
CA ASN A 64 -7.67 14.95 28.75
C ASN A 64 -8.47 14.22 27.65
N PRO A 65 -8.98 13.01 27.93
CA PRO A 65 -9.83 12.30 26.98
C PRO A 65 -11.00 13.17 26.50
N THR A 66 -11.01 13.44 25.20
CA THR A 66 -12.01 14.33 24.57
C THR A 66 -12.50 13.68 23.26
N PHE A 67 -13.81 13.61 23.10
CA PHE A 67 -14.41 13.30 21.80
C PHE A 67 -14.47 14.60 20.99
N VAL A 68 -13.69 14.69 19.95
CA VAL A 68 -13.76 15.76 18.96
C VAL A 68 -14.82 15.38 17.96
N CYS A 69 -15.83 16.21 17.74
CA CYS A 69 -16.99 15.92 16.89
C CYS A 69 -17.24 17.00 15.84
N ASP A 70 -18.29 16.80 15.04
CA ASP A 70 -18.77 17.75 14.04
C ASP A 70 -17.68 18.07 12.98
N TYR A 71 -17.11 17.01 12.41
CA TYR A 71 -16.12 17.11 11.35
C TYR A 71 -16.71 17.67 10.07
N PRO A 72 -16.00 18.57 9.37
CA PRO A 72 -16.41 19.04 8.05
C PRO A 72 -16.53 17.89 7.03
N ILE A 73 -17.48 18.05 6.11
CA ILE A 73 -17.78 17.05 5.09
C ILE A 73 -16.60 16.80 4.14
N GLU A 74 -15.78 17.81 3.88
CA GLU A 74 -14.63 17.77 2.99
C GLU A 74 -13.56 16.77 3.45
N VAL A 75 -13.41 16.60 4.75
CA VAL A 75 -12.44 15.68 5.36
C VAL A 75 -13.07 14.38 5.86
N SER A 76 -14.32 14.10 5.47
CA SER A 76 -15.07 12.93 5.95
C SER A 76 -15.86 12.25 4.81
N PRO A 77 -15.18 11.76 3.75
CA PRO A 77 -15.86 11.33 2.51
C PRO A 77 -16.77 10.10 2.67
N LEU A 78 -16.62 9.32 3.75
CA LEU A 78 -17.38 8.09 4.01
C LEU A 78 -18.39 8.24 5.16
N ALA A 79 -18.42 9.41 5.83
CA ALA A 79 -19.29 9.65 6.95
C ALA A 79 -20.61 10.30 6.52
N LYS A 80 -21.70 9.89 7.16
CA LYS A 80 -23.02 10.44 6.91
C LYS A 80 -23.09 11.90 7.39
N ARG A 81 -23.63 12.79 6.55
CA ARG A 81 -23.84 14.20 6.90
C ARG A 81 -24.96 14.39 7.91
N PHE A 82 -24.95 15.49 8.66
CA PHE A 82 -26.09 15.92 9.45
C PHE A 82 -27.26 16.32 8.54
N GLU A 83 -28.47 16.04 9.00
CA GLU A 83 -29.69 16.45 8.30
C GLU A 83 -29.92 17.98 8.39
N ASP A 84 -29.54 18.59 9.52
CA ASP A 84 -29.76 20.03 9.79
C ASP A 84 -28.66 20.91 9.17
N ASP A 85 -27.42 20.41 9.10
CA ASP A 85 -26.32 21.11 8.45
C ASP A 85 -25.46 20.12 7.62
N PRO A 86 -25.72 19.99 6.32
CA PRO A 86 -25.04 19.03 5.45
C PRO A 86 -23.54 19.29 5.23
N ARG A 87 -23.00 20.37 5.77
CA ARG A 87 -21.56 20.68 5.75
C ARG A 87 -20.78 19.94 6.84
N LEU A 88 -21.50 19.37 7.82
CA LEU A 88 -20.94 18.61 8.94
C LEU A 88 -21.32 17.13 8.86
N THR A 89 -20.56 16.29 9.50
CA THR A 89 -20.77 14.84 9.50
C THR A 89 -20.91 14.26 10.90
N HIS A 90 -21.68 13.17 11.01
CA HIS A 90 -21.77 12.33 12.22
C HIS A 90 -20.48 11.54 12.42
N ARG A 91 -19.39 12.24 12.72
CA ARG A 91 -18.06 11.68 12.97
C ARG A 91 -17.52 12.24 14.29
N PHE A 92 -16.83 11.40 15.01
CA PHE A 92 -16.00 11.84 16.13
C PHE A 92 -14.68 11.07 16.16
N GLU A 93 -13.68 11.70 16.75
CA GLU A 93 -12.44 11.07 17.15
C GLU A 93 -12.23 11.18 18.65
N LEU A 94 -11.69 10.12 19.25
CA LEU A 94 -11.25 10.16 20.64
C LEU A 94 -9.78 10.56 20.69
N VAL A 95 -9.51 11.72 21.22
CA VAL A 95 -8.16 12.25 21.39
C VAL A 95 -7.78 12.27 22.87
N ILE A 96 -6.57 11.78 23.19
CA ILE A 96 -6.00 11.75 24.54
C ILE A 96 -4.52 12.13 24.44
N ALA A 97 -4.09 13.11 25.20
CA ALA A 97 -2.70 13.57 25.26
C ALA A 97 -2.13 13.90 23.87
N GLY A 98 -2.90 14.62 23.03
CA GLY A 98 -2.51 15.04 21.70
C GLY A 98 -2.44 13.91 20.65
N HIS A 99 -3.12 12.79 20.87
CA HIS A 99 -3.11 11.67 19.94
C HIS A 99 -4.50 11.08 19.76
N GLU A 100 -4.88 10.77 18.53
CA GLU A 100 -6.07 10.02 18.19
C GLU A 100 -5.97 8.56 18.67
N TYR A 101 -6.99 8.09 19.36
CA TYR A 101 -7.12 6.69 19.84
C TYR A 101 -8.26 5.94 19.19
N ALA A 102 -9.28 6.63 18.75
CA ALA A 102 -10.37 6.02 18.01
C ALA A 102 -10.99 7.04 17.05
N ASN A 103 -11.49 6.53 15.93
CA ASN A 103 -12.24 7.27 14.92
C ASN A 103 -13.54 6.50 14.63
N ALA A 104 -14.67 7.20 14.70
CA ALA A 104 -15.97 6.58 14.53
C ALA A 104 -16.93 7.52 13.81
N PHE A 105 -17.80 6.95 12.99
CA PHE A 105 -18.82 7.73 12.28
C PHE A 105 -20.06 6.90 11.96
N SER A 106 -21.16 7.59 11.70
CA SER A 106 -22.30 6.97 11.02
C SER A 106 -21.91 6.74 9.56
N GLU A 107 -22.02 5.52 9.12
CA GLU A 107 -21.66 5.13 7.76
C GLU A 107 -22.56 5.84 6.73
N LEU A 108 -21.95 6.38 5.70
CA LEU A 108 -22.69 6.91 4.56
C LEU A 108 -23.29 5.73 3.77
N ASN A 109 -24.59 5.61 3.78
CA ASN A 109 -25.33 4.52 3.17
C ASN A 109 -26.20 4.94 1.97
N ASP A 110 -26.06 6.19 1.52
CA ASP A 110 -26.72 6.70 0.32
C ASP A 110 -25.74 6.62 -0.87
N PRO A 111 -25.98 5.75 -1.88
CA PRO A 111 -25.10 5.61 -3.02
C PRO A 111 -24.97 6.89 -3.87
N VAL A 112 -26.01 7.72 -3.92
CA VAL A 112 -25.97 8.98 -4.69
C VAL A 112 -25.05 10.00 -4.02
N ASP A 113 -25.22 10.20 -2.70
CA ASP A 113 -24.33 11.05 -1.91
C ASP A 113 -22.87 10.55 -1.98
N GLN A 114 -22.67 9.22 -1.88
CA GLN A 114 -21.32 8.65 -1.95
C GLN A 114 -20.66 8.89 -3.31
N ALA A 115 -21.41 8.74 -4.40
CA ALA A 115 -20.87 9.01 -5.75
C ALA A 115 -20.50 10.50 -5.91
N GLU A 116 -21.30 11.42 -5.38
CA GLU A 116 -21.00 12.86 -5.38
C GLU A 116 -19.71 13.17 -4.60
N ARG A 117 -19.51 12.51 -3.44
CA ARG A 117 -18.30 12.67 -2.62
C ARG A 117 -17.05 12.18 -3.32
N PHE A 118 -17.11 10.98 -3.93
CA PHE A 118 -15.97 10.46 -4.69
C PHE A 118 -15.64 11.34 -5.90
N ALA A 119 -16.66 11.90 -6.58
CA ALA A 119 -16.44 12.86 -7.66
C ALA A 119 -15.75 14.15 -7.17
N ALA A 120 -16.11 14.66 -5.99
CA ALA A 120 -15.45 15.80 -5.37
C ALA A 120 -13.98 15.49 -5.01
N GLN A 121 -13.72 14.33 -4.40
CA GLN A 121 -12.36 13.89 -4.08
C GLN A 121 -11.48 13.73 -5.35
N MET A 122 -12.04 13.22 -6.45
CA MET A 122 -11.34 13.16 -7.74
C MET A 122 -10.95 14.53 -8.26
N ALA A 123 -11.80 15.54 -8.06
CA ALA A 123 -11.50 16.91 -8.47
C ALA A 123 -10.36 17.51 -7.60
N GLU A 124 -10.34 17.23 -6.29
CA GLU A 124 -9.27 17.63 -5.38
C GLU A 124 -7.94 16.95 -5.76
N LYS A 125 -7.96 15.65 -6.08
CA LYS A 125 -6.81 14.89 -6.55
C LYS A 125 -6.23 15.49 -7.85
N ALA A 126 -7.08 15.84 -8.79
CA ALA A 126 -6.66 16.52 -10.01
C ALA A 126 -6.06 17.92 -9.74
N GLY A 127 -6.43 18.55 -8.63
CA GLY A 127 -5.84 19.79 -8.11
C GLY A 127 -4.52 19.62 -7.36
N GLY A 128 -4.03 18.37 -7.19
CA GLY A 128 -2.75 18.07 -6.53
C GLY A 128 -2.87 17.70 -5.05
N ASP A 129 -4.01 17.18 -4.63
CA ASP A 129 -4.18 16.56 -3.31
C ASP A 129 -3.90 15.04 -3.43
N ASP A 130 -2.69 14.61 -3.04
CA ASP A 130 -2.24 13.22 -3.14
C ASP A 130 -2.99 12.29 -2.15
N GLU A 131 -3.63 12.83 -1.12
CA GLU A 131 -4.39 12.07 -0.12
C GLU A 131 -5.85 11.84 -0.52
N ALA A 132 -6.34 12.56 -1.56
CA ALA A 132 -7.70 12.41 -2.03
C ALA A 132 -7.98 11.03 -2.61
N MET A 133 -9.14 10.49 -2.29
CA MET A 133 -9.57 9.15 -2.69
C MET A 133 -9.84 9.06 -4.21
N GLU A 134 -9.66 7.87 -4.76
CA GLU A 134 -10.11 7.54 -6.11
C GLU A 134 -11.59 7.19 -6.12
N TYR A 135 -12.23 7.35 -7.29
CA TYR A 135 -13.61 6.95 -7.46
C TYR A 135 -13.72 5.42 -7.48
N ASP A 136 -14.42 4.84 -6.51
CA ASP A 136 -14.65 3.40 -6.43
C ASP A 136 -16.09 3.05 -6.88
N GLU A 137 -16.20 2.63 -8.15
CA GLU A 137 -17.49 2.24 -8.72
C GLU A 137 -18.08 0.98 -8.08
N ASP A 138 -17.25 0.04 -7.65
CA ASP A 138 -17.70 -1.19 -7.02
C ASP A 138 -18.25 -0.93 -5.61
N TYR A 139 -17.64 0.01 -4.89
CA TYR A 139 -18.15 0.47 -3.60
C TYR A 139 -19.54 1.13 -3.74
N VAL A 140 -19.69 2.06 -4.70
CA VAL A 140 -21.00 2.71 -4.97
C VAL A 140 -22.05 1.67 -5.36
N ARG A 141 -21.69 0.75 -6.27
CA ARG A 141 -22.58 -0.36 -6.67
C ARG A 141 -22.97 -1.25 -5.50
N ALA A 142 -22.06 -1.53 -4.58
CA ALA A 142 -22.36 -2.29 -3.36
C ALA A 142 -23.40 -1.57 -2.49
N LEU A 143 -23.32 -0.25 -2.36
CA LEU A 143 -24.32 0.55 -1.64
C LEU A 143 -25.68 0.54 -2.31
N GLU A 144 -25.76 0.45 -3.65
CA GLU A 144 -27.03 0.35 -4.39
C GLU A 144 -27.83 -0.92 -4.06
N TYR A 145 -27.16 -2.00 -3.62
CA TYR A 145 -27.85 -3.22 -3.13
C TYR A 145 -28.52 -2.99 -1.76
N GLY A 146 -28.21 -1.91 -1.10
CA GLY A 146 -28.80 -1.47 0.16
C GLY A 146 -27.90 -1.75 1.36
N MET A 147 -27.49 -0.69 2.04
CA MET A 147 -26.80 -0.75 3.33
C MET A 147 -27.74 -0.20 4.42
N PRO A 148 -28.05 -0.96 5.48
CA PRO A 148 -28.85 -0.45 6.58
C PRO A 148 -28.09 0.65 7.33
N PRO A 149 -28.76 1.51 8.11
CA PRO A 149 -28.08 2.43 9.02
C PRO A 149 -27.09 1.67 9.91
N ALA A 150 -25.84 2.08 9.86
CA ALA A 150 -24.76 1.47 10.58
C ALA A 150 -23.80 2.53 11.13
N GLY A 151 -23.06 2.19 12.16
CA GLY A 151 -21.94 2.98 12.67
C GLY A 151 -20.67 2.14 12.66
N GLY A 152 -19.56 2.75 12.24
CA GLY A 152 -18.23 2.17 12.27
C GLY A 152 -17.36 2.79 13.34
N ILE A 153 -16.44 2.02 13.90
CA ILE A 153 -15.42 2.51 14.81
C ILE A 153 -14.09 1.80 14.55
N GLY A 154 -13.03 2.60 14.40
CA GLY A 154 -11.65 2.14 14.43
C GLY A 154 -10.99 2.51 15.76
N ILE A 155 -10.28 1.56 16.38
CA ILE A 155 -9.55 1.81 17.63
C ILE A 155 -8.09 1.42 17.41
N GLY A 156 -7.18 2.37 17.65
CA GLY A 156 -5.74 2.16 17.56
C GLY A 156 -5.22 1.34 18.75
N ILE A 157 -5.25 0.01 18.65
CA ILE A 157 -4.87 -0.89 19.75
C ILE A 157 -3.45 -0.63 20.23
N ASP A 158 -2.50 -0.41 19.33
CA ASP A 158 -1.12 -0.11 19.70
C ASP A 158 -1.02 1.20 20.50
N ARG A 159 -1.76 2.24 20.11
CA ARG A 159 -1.84 3.50 20.85
C ARG A 159 -2.47 3.30 22.25
N VAL A 160 -3.53 2.48 22.35
CA VAL A 160 -4.13 2.11 23.65
C VAL A 160 -3.11 1.39 24.54
N VAL A 161 -2.34 0.45 24.00
CA VAL A 161 -1.27 -0.24 24.74
C VAL A 161 -0.18 0.73 25.17
N MET A 162 0.25 1.67 24.30
CA MET A 162 1.19 2.74 24.65
C MET A 162 0.70 3.54 25.86
N LEU A 163 -0.57 3.95 25.86
CA LEU A 163 -1.18 4.71 26.94
C LEU A 163 -1.19 3.91 28.26
N LEU A 164 -1.66 2.67 28.22
CA LEU A 164 -1.79 1.81 29.41
C LEU A 164 -0.44 1.40 30.00
N THR A 165 0.60 1.30 29.18
CA THR A 165 1.96 0.94 29.59
C THR A 165 2.87 2.15 29.78
N ASN A 166 2.36 3.35 29.58
CA ASN A 166 3.10 4.62 29.66
C ASN A 166 4.36 4.62 28.76
N GLN A 167 4.21 4.15 27.52
CA GLN A 167 5.27 4.15 26.51
C GLN A 167 5.06 5.29 25.52
N ALA A 168 6.13 6.03 25.23
CA ALA A 168 6.07 7.17 24.31
C ALA A 168 6.21 6.77 22.83
N SER A 169 6.67 5.56 22.56
CA SER A 169 6.92 5.09 21.19
C SER A 169 6.18 3.80 20.89
N ILE A 170 5.56 3.73 19.71
CA ILE A 170 4.90 2.52 19.21
C ILE A 170 5.88 1.32 19.12
N ARG A 171 7.17 1.57 18.95
CA ARG A 171 8.19 0.52 18.89
C ARG A 171 8.33 -0.24 20.20
N ASP A 172 8.00 0.40 21.33
CA ASP A 172 8.13 -0.19 22.66
C ASP A 172 6.97 -1.15 22.98
N VAL A 173 5.91 -1.11 22.20
CA VAL A 173 4.72 -1.96 22.36
C VAL A 173 4.54 -2.98 21.24
N LEU A 174 5.26 -2.85 20.13
CA LEU A 174 5.27 -3.82 19.04
C LEU A 174 6.27 -4.94 19.34
N LEU A 175 5.85 -6.20 19.16
CA LEU A 175 6.74 -7.36 19.34
C LEU A 175 7.89 -7.40 18.32
N PHE A 176 7.64 -6.95 17.09
CA PHE A 176 8.61 -6.93 16.00
C PHE A 176 8.53 -5.60 15.24
N PRO A 177 9.00 -4.47 15.83
CA PRO A 177 8.92 -3.17 15.18
C PRO A 177 9.86 -3.09 13.97
N HIS A 178 9.39 -2.50 12.88
CA HIS A 178 10.24 -2.14 11.75
C HIS A 178 11.23 -1.05 12.17
N MET A 179 12.52 -1.39 12.15
CA MET A 179 13.60 -0.48 12.48
C MET A 179 14.37 -0.08 11.23
N LYS A 180 14.85 1.17 11.19
CA LYS A 180 15.85 1.54 10.16
C LYS A 180 17.11 0.71 10.41
N PRO A 181 17.74 0.16 9.33
CA PRO A 181 19.03 -0.53 9.47
C PRO A 181 20.05 0.38 10.17
N GLU A 182 20.77 -0.14 11.15
CA GLU A 182 21.85 0.60 11.80
C GLU A 182 22.97 0.87 10.80
N LYS A 183 23.43 2.12 10.74
CA LYS A 183 24.59 2.48 9.89
C LYS A 183 25.82 1.69 10.35
N GLY A 184 26.29 0.78 9.50
CA GLY A 184 27.48 -0.05 9.77
C GLY A 184 27.16 -1.47 10.29
N PHE A 185 25.89 -1.83 10.47
CA PHE A 185 25.52 -3.20 10.79
C PHE A 185 25.58 -4.06 9.52
N GLN A 186 26.71 -4.74 9.33
CA GLN A 186 26.84 -5.79 8.31
C GLN A 186 26.19 -7.06 8.85
N SER A 187 24.90 -7.25 8.60
CA SER A 187 24.13 -8.41 9.05
C SER A 187 24.61 -9.76 8.45
N GLY A 188 25.47 -9.75 7.45
CA GLY A 188 25.98 -10.93 6.78
C GLY A 188 27.18 -11.60 7.46
N ALA A 189 28.11 -10.83 8.06
CA ALA A 189 29.37 -11.38 8.57
C ALA A 189 29.26 -12.05 9.94
N ALA A 190 28.30 -11.62 10.78
CA ALA A 190 28.06 -12.24 12.10
C ALA A 190 27.23 -13.52 11.99
N ALA A 191 26.27 -13.57 11.05
CA ALA A 191 25.46 -14.77 10.80
C ALA A 191 26.28 -15.90 10.17
N ALA A 192 27.23 -15.60 9.27
CA ALA A 192 28.13 -16.59 8.69
C ALA A 192 29.05 -17.23 9.74
N LYS A 193 29.57 -16.47 10.70
CA LYS A 193 30.40 -17.01 11.80
C LYS A 193 29.62 -17.83 12.83
N ALA A 194 28.31 -17.55 13.01
CA ALA A 194 27.45 -18.33 13.90
C ALA A 194 26.98 -19.66 13.27
N ALA A 195 26.88 -19.72 11.93
CA ALA A 195 26.56 -20.95 11.20
C ALA A 195 27.69 -21.98 11.21
N GLU A 196 28.96 -21.54 11.32
CA GLU A 196 30.12 -22.45 11.48
C GLU A 196 30.21 -23.05 12.89
N ALA A 197 29.47 -22.53 13.88
CA ALA A 197 29.49 -23.00 15.28
C ALA A 197 28.37 -24.01 15.64
N GLY A 198 27.77 -24.66 14.66
CA GLY A 198 26.98 -25.89 14.85
C GLY A 198 25.69 -25.77 15.65
N SER A 199 24.73 -24.97 15.20
CA SER A 199 23.34 -25.05 15.65
C SER A 199 22.42 -25.21 14.44
N ALA A 200 21.59 -26.26 14.45
CA ALA A 200 20.64 -26.55 13.37
C ALA A 200 19.61 -25.40 13.26
N ALA A 201 19.86 -24.50 12.31
CA ALA A 201 18.94 -23.42 11.96
C ALA A 201 17.80 -23.98 11.10
N SER A 202 16.59 -23.55 11.40
CA SER A 202 15.37 -23.75 10.62
C SER A 202 15.59 -23.43 9.13
N PRO A 203 15.05 -24.18 8.19
CA PRO A 203 15.29 -24.00 6.75
C PRO A 203 14.72 -22.69 6.15
N PHE A 204 14.24 -21.77 6.97
CA PHE A 204 13.61 -20.52 6.52
C PHE A 204 14.54 -19.30 6.42
N VAL A 205 15.82 -19.41 6.76
CA VAL A 205 16.76 -18.27 6.84
C VAL A 205 17.92 -18.33 5.83
N THR A 206 17.85 -19.17 4.84
CA THR A 206 18.93 -19.28 3.84
C THR A 206 18.56 -18.63 2.52
N SER A 207 18.43 -17.29 2.47
CA SER A 207 18.63 -16.54 1.23
C SER A 207 18.47 -15.02 1.43
N LEU A 208 19.16 -14.43 2.39
CA LEU A 208 19.43 -13.00 2.31
C LEU A 208 20.72 -12.82 1.49
N LYS A 209 20.55 -12.59 0.19
CA LYS A 209 21.62 -12.08 -0.66
C LYS A 209 22.16 -10.75 -0.09
N PRO A 210 23.44 -10.41 -0.33
CA PRO A 210 24.02 -9.16 0.15
C PRO A 210 23.15 -7.98 -0.27
N THR A 211 23.04 -6.98 0.60
CA THR A 211 22.31 -5.73 0.33
C THR A 211 22.85 -5.11 -0.95
N LEU A 212 21.99 -5.03 -1.97
CA LEU A 212 22.29 -4.38 -3.24
C LEU A 212 22.68 -2.92 -3.00
N ASP A 213 23.79 -2.50 -3.55
CA ASP A 213 24.18 -1.08 -3.58
C ASP A 213 23.45 -0.38 -4.72
N TYR A 214 22.30 0.20 -4.42
CA TYR A 214 21.44 0.86 -5.42
C TYR A 214 22.13 2.00 -6.17
N SER A 215 23.24 2.53 -5.68
CA SER A 215 24.01 3.55 -6.42
C SER A 215 24.76 3.00 -7.64
N LYS A 216 24.89 1.69 -7.74
CA LYS A 216 25.57 0.95 -8.81
C LYS A 216 24.62 0.18 -9.71
N ILE A 217 23.32 0.32 -9.49
CA ILE A 217 22.28 -0.38 -10.25
C ILE A 217 21.73 0.57 -11.30
N ALA A 218 21.71 0.15 -12.56
CA ALA A 218 20.98 0.78 -13.63
C ALA A 218 19.78 -0.08 -14.02
N VAL A 219 18.62 0.55 -14.19
CA VAL A 219 17.42 -0.09 -14.72
C VAL A 219 16.99 0.61 -16.00
N GLU A 220 16.40 -0.14 -16.92
CA GLU A 220 15.84 0.45 -18.14
C GLU A 220 14.76 1.48 -17.78
N PRO A 221 14.69 2.62 -18.52
CA PRO A 221 13.63 3.60 -18.30
C PRO A 221 12.26 3.01 -18.64
N LEU A 222 11.22 3.54 -17.97
CA LEU A 222 9.85 3.17 -18.29
C LEU A 222 9.49 3.53 -19.72
N PHE A 223 8.62 2.73 -20.34
CA PHE A 223 8.04 3.06 -21.63
C PHE A 223 7.16 4.32 -21.53
N GLU A 224 7.27 5.21 -22.49
CA GLU A 224 6.42 6.41 -22.60
C GLU A 224 5.05 6.10 -23.21
N GLU A 225 4.94 5.00 -23.98
CA GLU A 225 3.69 4.58 -24.60
C GLU A 225 2.88 3.68 -23.67
N PHE A 226 1.60 4.01 -23.52
CA PHE A 226 0.67 3.21 -22.73
C PHE A 226 0.15 2.02 -23.53
N VAL A 227 0.06 0.86 -22.86
CA VAL A 227 -0.67 -0.30 -23.39
C VAL A 227 -2.11 -0.22 -22.89
N ASP A 228 -3.08 -0.27 -23.82
CA ASP A 228 -4.49 -0.31 -23.45
C ASP A 228 -4.85 -1.61 -22.71
N PHE A 229 -5.87 -1.51 -21.86
CA PHE A 229 -6.29 -2.63 -21.02
C PHE A 229 -6.75 -3.84 -21.82
N ASP A 230 -7.41 -3.64 -22.97
CA ASP A 230 -7.89 -4.73 -23.84
C ASP A 230 -6.73 -5.52 -24.45
N THR A 231 -5.64 -4.87 -24.76
CA THR A 231 -4.41 -5.52 -25.23
C THR A 231 -3.73 -6.27 -24.09
N PHE A 232 -3.56 -5.65 -22.92
CA PHE A 232 -2.95 -6.28 -21.75
C PHE A 232 -3.74 -7.49 -21.26
N SER A 233 -5.07 -7.38 -21.19
CA SER A 233 -5.96 -8.44 -20.68
C SER A 233 -5.97 -9.72 -21.53
N LYS A 234 -5.46 -9.65 -22.78
CA LYS A 234 -5.25 -10.83 -23.63
C LYS A 234 -4.05 -11.66 -23.21
N SER A 235 -3.19 -11.15 -22.34
CA SER A 235 -2.03 -11.88 -21.83
C SER A 235 -2.46 -12.83 -20.70
N ASP A 236 -2.09 -14.10 -20.79
CA ASP A 236 -2.42 -15.11 -19.79
C ASP A 236 -1.21 -15.44 -18.94
N PHE A 237 -1.07 -14.72 -17.84
CA PHE A 237 -0.01 -14.96 -16.86
C PHE A 237 -0.43 -16.03 -15.86
N ARG A 238 0.41 -17.04 -15.68
CA ARG A 238 0.14 -18.20 -14.80
C ARG A 238 1.32 -18.51 -13.89
N ALA A 239 1.00 -19.01 -12.70
CA ALA A 239 1.95 -19.74 -11.89
C ALA A 239 2.25 -21.09 -12.55
N VAL A 240 3.51 -21.41 -12.75
CA VAL A 240 3.94 -22.69 -13.33
C VAL A 240 4.94 -23.37 -12.39
N LYS A 241 4.81 -24.68 -12.19
CA LYS A 241 5.71 -25.42 -11.32
C LYS A 241 6.75 -26.19 -12.16
N VAL A 242 8.00 -26.01 -11.82
CA VAL A 242 9.11 -26.68 -12.54
C VAL A 242 9.18 -28.15 -12.14
N LYS A 243 8.81 -29.05 -13.04
CA LYS A 243 8.91 -30.50 -12.85
C LYS A 243 10.30 -31.02 -13.21
N ALA A 244 10.88 -30.49 -14.28
CA ALA A 244 12.24 -30.77 -14.71
C ALA A 244 12.87 -29.57 -15.43
N CYS A 245 14.17 -29.43 -15.33
CA CYS A 245 14.96 -28.44 -16.05
C CYS A 245 16.24 -29.10 -16.55
N GLU A 246 16.59 -28.87 -17.81
CA GLU A 246 17.77 -29.46 -18.43
C GLU A 246 18.49 -28.48 -19.35
N ALA A 247 19.82 -28.54 -19.39
CA ALA A 247 20.59 -27.77 -20.36
C ALA A 247 20.36 -28.25 -21.78
N VAL A 248 20.14 -27.35 -22.73
CA VAL A 248 19.92 -27.72 -24.13
C VAL A 248 21.23 -28.09 -24.79
N LYS A 249 21.34 -29.36 -25.27
CA LYS A 249 22.52 -29.83 -26.03
C LYS A 249 22.78 -28.87 -27.22
N LYS A 250 24.00 -28.40 -27.37
CA LYS A 250 24.45 -27.43 -28.40
C LYS A 250 24.11 -25.95 -28.13
N SER A 251 23.58 -25.58 -26.97
CA SER A 251 23.45 -24.20 -26.53
C SER A 251 24.11 -24.04 -25.16
N LYS A 252 24.92 -22.99 -25.01
CA LYS A 252 25.47 -22.60 -23.70
C LYS A 252 24.54 -21.74 -22.87
N LYS A 253 23.48 -21.22 -23.51
CA LYS A 253 22.58 -20.20 -22.91
C LYS A 253 21.19 -20.72 -22.58
N LEU A 254 20.76 -21.84 -23.21
CA LEU A 254 19.37 -22.27 -23.13
C LEU A 254 19.18 -23.40 -22.11
N LEU A 255 18.17 -23.18 -21.24
CA LEU A 255 17.57 -24.21 -20.43
C LEU A 255 16.21 -24.62 -20.99
N ASN A 256 15.92 -25.93 -20.97
CA ASN A 256 14.64 -26.52 -21.34
C ASN A 256 13.85 -26.87 -20.08
N PHE A 257 12.71 -26.27 -19.91
CA PHE A 257 11.82 -26.47 -18.78
C PHE A 257 10.67 -27.38 -19.15
N THR A 258 10.39 -28.35 -18.29
CA THR A 258 9.12 -29.10 -18.25
C THR A 258 8.32 -28.59 -17.06
N LEU A 259 7.18 -27.96 -17.35
CA LEU A 259 6.39 -27.21 -16.40
C LEU A 259 5.00 -27.81 -16.25
N ASP A 260 4.52 -27.85 -15.02
CA ASP A 260 3.11 -28.02 -14.71
C ASP A 260 2.45 -26.63 -14.70
N ASP A 261 1.45 -26.44 -15.55
CA ASP A 261 0.65 -25.20 -15.66
C ASP A 261 -0.83 -25.42 -15.21
N GLY A 262 -1.10 -26.53 -14.53
CA GLY A 262 -2.43 -26.86 -14.03
C GLY A 262 -3.40 -27.44 -15.09
N THR A 263 -2.96 -27.59 -16.36
CA THR A 263 -3.82 -28.13 -17.44
C THR A 263 -3.82 -29.66 -17.50
N GLY A 264 -2.99 -30.33 -16.71
CA GLY A 264 -2.80 -31.77 -16.72
C GLY A 264 -1.86 -32.27 -17.82
N THR A 265 -1.32 -31.37 -18.66
CA THR A 265 -0.34 -31.67 -19.70
C THR A 265 0.90 -30.84 -19.47
N ASP A 266 2.07 -31.46 -19.49
CA ASP A 266 3.34 -30.77 -19.27
C ASP A 266 3.63 -29.74 -20.38
N ARG A 267 3.93 -28.52 -19.97
CA ARG A 267 4.30 -27.43 -20.87
C ARG A 267 5.82 -27.34 -21.02
N THR A 268 6.28 -27.17 -22.25
CA THR A 268 7.70 -26.95 -22.53
C THR A 268 7.95 -25.46 -22.76
N ILE A 269 8.91 -24.88 -22.03
CA ILE A 269 9.41 -23.51 -22.27
C ILE A 269 10.94 -23.57 -22.31
N LEU A 270 11.53 -22.92 -23.32
CA LEU A 270 12.97 -22.68 -23.39
C LEU A 270 13.28 -21.25 -22.98
N SER A 271 14.29 -21.09 -22.14
CA SER A 271 14.73 -19.77 -21.68
C SER A 271 16.25 -19.62 -21.75
N GLY A 272 16.72 -18.43 -22.12
CA GLY A 272 18.15 -18.12 -22.31
C GLY A 272 18.88 -17.75 -21.02
N ILE A 273 18.67 -18.50 -19.94
CA ILE A 273 19.10 -18.12 -18.59
C ILE A 273 20.14 -19.04 -17.98
N HIS A 274 20.75 -19.92 -18.76
CA HIS A 274 21.76 -20.86 -18.25
C HIS A 274 23.06 -20.18 -17.76
N GLU A 275 23.29 -18.92 -18.11
CA GLU A 275 24.41 -18.14 -17.59
C GLU A 275 24.15 -17.65 -16.14
N TYR A 276 22.88 -17.69 -15.69
CA TYR A 276 22.44 -17.15 -14.39
C TYR A 276 21.96 -18.25 -13.43
N TYR A 277 21.57 -19.43 -13.93
CA TYR A 277 20.96 -20.50 -13.12
C TYR A 277 21.42 -21.88 -13.56
N GLU A 278 21.74 -22.72 -12.59
CA GLU A 278 21.91 -24.15 -12.85
C GLU A 278 20.55 -24.87 -12.85
N PRO A 279 20.36 -25.87 -13.72
CA PRO A 279 19.09 -26.60 -13.84
C PRO A 279 18.56 -27.16 -12.53
N GLU A 280 19.44 -27.69 -11.66
CA GLU A 280 19.10 -28.33 -10.39
C GLU A 280 18.50 -27.36 -9.40
N ASP A 281 18.88 -26.07 -9.43
CA ASP A 281 18.38 -25.03 -8.53
C ASP A 281 16.95 -24.61 -8.84
N LEU A 282 16.46 -24.94 -10.03
CA LEU A 282 15.16 -24.53 -10.52
C LEU A 282 14.07 -25.58 -10.36
N VAL A 283 14.43 -26.87 -10.24
CA VAL A 283 13.45 -27.95 -10.07
C VAL A 283 12.66 -27.77 -8.77
N GLY A 284 11.35 -27.92 -8.84
CA GLY A 284 10.42 -27.74 -7.73
C GLY A 284 10.03 -26.29 -7.41
N LYS A 285 10.64 -25.30 -8.07
CA LYS A 285 10.25 -23.89 -7.91
C LYS A 285 8.93 -23.61 -8.60
N THR A 286 8.19 -22.61 -8.06
CA THR A 286 7.02 -22.02 -8.70
C THR A 286 7.43 -20.70 -9.33
N LEU A 287 7.21 -20.57 -10.63
CA LEU A 287 7.64 -19.41 -11.43
C LEU A 287 6.44 -18.71 -12.08
N LEU A 288 6.63 -17.47 -12.49
CA LEU A 288 5.66 -16.74 -13.30
C LEU A 288 5.94 -16.95 -14.79
N ALA A 289 4.93 -17.32 -15.56
CA ALA A 289 5.02 -17.46 -17.02
C ALA A 289 3.82 -16.83 -17.74
N ILE A 290 4.07 -16.33 -18.95
CA ILE A 290 2.99 -16.05 -19.92
C ILE A 290 2.79 -17.30 -20.77
N THR A 291 1.56 -17.82 -20.79
CA THR A 291 1.25 -19.15 -21.29
C THR A 291 0.57 -19.15 -22.66
N ASN A 292 0.03 -18.05 -23.10
CA ASN A 292 -0.73 -17.94 -24.36
C ASN A 292 0.07 -17.32 -25.52
N LEU A 293 1.39 -17.38 -25.47
CA LEU A 293 2.23 -17.04 -26.62
C LEU A 293 2.21 -18.17 -27.68
N PRO A 294 2.23 -17.84 -28.98
CA PRO A 294 2.32 -18.86 -30.02
C PRO A 294 3.62 -19.65 -29.89
N PRO A 295 3.58 -20.98 -30.12
CA PRO A 295 4.75 -21.84 -30.01
C PRO A 295 5.88 -21.38 -30.96
N ARG A 296 7.09 -21.23 -30.40
CA ARG A 296 8.29 -20.86 -31.15
C ARG A 296 9.33 -21.99 -31.10
N LYS A 297 9.80 -22.44 -32.28
CA LYS A 297 10.89 -23.42 -32.34
C LYS A 297 12.22 -22.76 -31.99
N MET A 298 12.89 -23.30 -30.95
CA MET A 298 14.24 -22.94 -30.55
C MET A 298 15.10 -24.17 -30.50
N MET A 299 16.19 -24.21 -31.27
CA MET A 299 17.07 -25.43 -31.42
C MET A 299 16.33 -26.73 -31.73
N GLY A 300 15.20 -26.61 -32.48
CA GLY A 300 14.36 -27.78 -32.85
C GLY A 300 13.28 -28.15 -31.84
N ILE A 301 13.28 -27.57 -30.64
CA ILE A 301 12.33 -27.83 -29.57
C ILE A 301 11.25 -26.71 -29.58
N PRO A 302 9.95 -27.04 -29.53
CA PRO A 302 8.89 -26.02 -29.43
C PRO A 302 8.85 -25.44 -28.02
N SER A 303 9.02 -24.12 -27.91
CA SER A 303 8.80 -23.37 -26.68
C SER A 303 7.38 -22.78 -26.69
N CYS A 304 6.58 -23.11 -25.70
CA CYS A 304 5.13 -22.78 -25.62
C CYS A 304 4.85 -21.79 -24.49
N GLY A 305 5.43 -20.60 -24.56
CA GLY A 305 5.32 -19.55 -23.56
C GLY A 305 6.65 -18.92 -23.23
N MET A 306 6.68 -18.08 -22.20
CA MET A 306 7.89 -17.40 -21.74
C MET A 306 7.88 -17.30 -20.21
N LEU A 307 9.00 -17.58 -19.56
CA LEU A 307 9.20 -17.28 -18.15
C LEU A 307 9.46 -15.79 -17.97
N ILE A 308 8.93 -15.22 -16.92
CA ILE A 308 9.09 -13.78 -16.61
C ILE A 308 10.27 -13.60 -15.65
N SER A 309 11.11 -12.65 -15.98
CA SER A 309 12.30 -12.29 -15.20
C SER A 309 12.43 -10.77 -15.10
N ALA A 310 13.02 -10.31 -14.01
CA ALA A 310 13.48 -8.94 -13.85
C ALA A 310 14.94 -8.85 -14.29
N ILE A 311 15.27 -7.85 -15.09
CA ILE A 311 16.62 -7.58 -15.59
C ILE A 311 17.06 -6.20 -15.13
N HIS A 312 18.31 -6.08 -14.69
CA HIS A 312 18.95 -4.83 -14.32
C HIS A 312 20.46 -4.95 -14.57
N GLU A 313 21.16 -3.84 -14.60
CA GLU A 313 22.63 -3.82 -14.62
C GLU A 313 23.18 -3.51 -13.23
N GLU A 314 24.17 -4.27 -12.80
CA GLU A 314 24.93 -4.04 -11.60
C GLU A 314 26.42 -3.95 -11.95
N GLU A 315 27.05 -2.81 -11.69
CA GLU A 315 28.46 -2.52 -12.03
C GLU A 315 28.78 -2.70 -13.54
N GLY A 316 27.76 -2.51 -14.43
CA GLY A 316 27.88 -2.68 -15.88
C GLY A 316 27.74 -4.12 -16.37
N GLU A 317 27.38 -5.05 -15.49
CA GLU A 317 27.04 -6.44 -15.85
C GLU A 317 25.53 -6.65 -15.75
N GLU A 318 24.95 -7.31 -16.75
CA GLU A 318 23.54 -7.68 -16.73
C GLU A 318 23.27 -8.73 -15.64
N ARG A 319 22.24 -8.48 -14.83
CA ARG A 319 21.70 -9.41 -13.84
C ARG A 319 20.27 -9.78 -14.21
N LEU A 320 19.98 -11.07 -14.19
CA LEU A 320 18.65 -11.58 -14.47
C LEU A 320 18.13 -12.38 -13.28
N ASN A 321 16.93 -12.05 -12.83
CA ASN A 321 16.24 -12.73 -11.73
C ASN A 321 14.88 -13.25 -12.19
N LEU A 322 14.67 -14.56 -12.16
CA LEU A 322 13.36 -15.16 -12.40
C LEU A 322 12.37 -14.71 -11.33
N ILE A 323 11.16 -14.38 -11.74
CA ILE A 323 10.07 -14.10 -10.79
C ILE A 323 9.61 -15.43 -10.18
N GLN A 324 10.06 -15.68 -8.95
CA GLN A 324 9.69 -16.85 -8.15
C GLN A 324 8.48 -16.50 -7.30
N LEU A 325 7.50 -17.39 -7.29
CA LEU A 325 6.27 -17.28 -6.51
C LEU A 325 6.36 -18.20 -5.28
N ASP A 326 5.50 -17.94 -4.28
CA ASP A 326 5.42 -18.81 -3.11
C ASP A 326 5.02 -20.24 -3.51
N ALA A 327 5.65 -21.25 -2.89
CA ALA A 327 5.43 -22.65 -3.21
C ALA A 327 4.00 -23.14 -2.88
N SER A 328 3.25 -22.40 -2.06
CA SER A 328 1.84 -22.69 -1.75
C SER A 328 0.88 -22.32 -2.89
N ILE A 329 1.32 -21.50 -3.86
CA ILE A 329 0.51 -21.13 -5.01
C ILE A 329 0.40 -22.35 -5.94
N PRO A 330 -0.84 -22.80 -6.25
CA PRO A 330 -1.02 -23.97 -7.11
C PRO A 330 -0.60 -23.68 -8.54
N ALA A 331 -0.08 -24.71 -9.23
CA ALA A 331 0.17 -24.64 -10.67
C ALA A 331 -1.13 -24.29 -11.42
N GLY A 332 -1.04 -23.40 -12.39
CA GLY A 332 -2.18 -22.91 -13.17
C GLY A 332 -2.92 -21.71 -12.55
N ALA A 333 -2.55 -21.27 -11.34
CA ALA A 333 -3.16 -20.07 -10.78
C ALA A 333 -2.95 -18.86 -11.71
N LYS A 334 -4.03 -18.17 -12.07
CA LYS A 334 -4.01 -16.99 -12.93
C LYS A 334 -3.52 -15.78 -12.12
N MET A 335 -2.66 -14.99 -12.71
CA MET A 335 -2.25 -13.68 -12.21
C MET A 335 -3.11 -12.60 -12.90
N CYS A 336 -3.64 -11.67 -12.10
CA CYS A 336 -4.45 -10.54 -12.57
C CYS A 336 -3.87 -9.26 -11.98
#